data_9967c659ac40e18b0dbaa664f15259c1
#
_entry.id   9967c659ac40e18b0dbaa664f15259c1
#
_cell.length_a   1.000
_cell.length_b   1.000
_cell.length_c   1.000
_cell.angle_alpha   90.00
_cell.angle_beta   90.00
_cell.angle_gamma   90.00
#
_symmetry.space_group_name_H-M   'P 1'
#
loop_
_entity.id
_entity.type
_entity.pdbx_description
1 polymer ?
#
loop_
_entity_poly.entity_id
_entity_poly.type
_entity_poly.pdbx_seq_one_letter_code
_entity_poly.pdbx_strand_id
1 'polypeptide(L)'
;MTPYHNDILIIGAGVAGSTLAHALSTITSRSRGSQLKICLLERSLAEPDRIVGELLQPGGYKALKKLGMGNCLEGIDAVPTYGYCVIESGETVHIPYPDGEEGRSFHHGRFIQALRGKAKQAVGVDVVEASAGELIECEYTKRVIGVRATRKGAEHKEVFYADLVVIADGCFSNFRSAVMGASAPKSITKSHFVGAVLEDARLPIPKHGTVALTKGFGPVLMYQIAEHDTRILIDVKTPLPSDLKVTSYNDKKFYLYS
;
A
#
# COMPACT_ATOMS: atom_id res chain seq x y z
N MET A 1 -0.54 35.15 -1.44
CA MET A 1 -0.22 33.96 -2.26
C MET A 1 -1.50 33.51 -2.91
N THR A 2 -1.55 33.41 -4.24
CA THR A 2 -2.70 32.82 -4.92
C THR A 2 -2.79 31.36 -4.47
N PRO A 3 -3.97 30.90 -4.02
CA PRO A 3 -4.12 29.52 -3.60
C PRO A 3 -3.81 28.58 -4.76
N TYR A 4 -3.07 27.51 -4.48
CA TYR A 4 -2.75 26.48 -5.45
C TYR A 4 -4.06 25.83 -5.91
N HIS A 5 -4.41 26.01 -7.19
CA HIS A 5 -5.54 25.34 -7.80
C HIS A 5 -5.02 24.23 -8.72
N ASN A 6 -5.48 23.00 -8.47
CA ASN A 6 -5.17 21.81 -9.23
C ASN A 6 -6.43 21.30 -9.95
N ASP A 7 -6.27 20.57 -11.04
CA ASP A 7 -7.40 19.83 -11.62
C ASP A 7 -7.79 18.66 -10.70
N ILE A 8 -6.77 17.96 -10.16
CA ILE A 8 -7.00 16.82 -9.28
C ILE A 8 -6.08 16.89 -8.05
N LEU A 9 -6.66 16.67 -6.89
CA LEU A 9 -5.95 16.50 -5.63
C LEU A 9 -6.14 15.07 -5.12
N ILE A 10 -5.03 14.34 -4.95
CA ILE A 10 -5.04 12.96 -4.45
C ILE A 10 -4.42 12.95 -3.06
N ILE A 11 -5.13 12.41 -2.07
CA ILE A 11 -4.66 12.30 -0.68
C ILE A 11 -4.22 10.86 -0.44
N GLY A 12 -2.92 10.68 -0.19
CA GLY A 12 -2.26 9.40 0.04
C GLY A 12 -1.45 8.92 -1.17
N ALA A 13 -0.11 8.87 -1.04
CA ALA A 13 0.82 8.34 -2.03
C ALA A 13 1.22 6.88 -1.72
N GLY A 14 0.21 6.05 -1.45
CA GLY A 14 0.32 4.60 -1.42
C GLY A 14 0.20 3.99 -2.81
N VAL A 15 -0.09 2.68 -2.89
CA VAL A 15 -0.26 1.98 -4.18
C VAL A 15 -1.32 2.67 -5.04
N ALA A 16 -2.52 2.90 -4.48
CA ALA A 16 -3.64 3.48 -5.24
C ALA A 16 -3.35 4.91 -5.71
N GLY A 17 -2.93 5.81 -4.80
CA GLY A 17 -2.74 7.22 -5.15
C GLY A 17 -1.57 7.45 -6.11
N SER A 18 -0.43 6.77 -5.92
CA SER A 18 0.71 6.89 -6.81
C SER A 18 0.42 6.35 -8.21
N THR A 19 -0.24 5.19 -8.31
CA THR A 19 -0.66 4.61 -9.60
C THR A 19 -1.69 5.46 -10.31
N LEU A 20 -2.66 6.02 -9.56
CA LEU A 20 -3.69 6.90 -10.13
C LEU A 20 -3.07 8.18 -10.68
N ALA A 21 -2.19 8.84 -9.91
CA ALA A 21 -1.51 10.06 -10.35
C ALA A 21 -0.73 9.83 -11.66
N HIS A 22 0.06 8.75 -11.71
CA HIS A 22 0.81 8.39 -12.92
C HIS A 22 -0.13 8.08 -14.10
N ALA A 23 -1.16 7.25 -13.89
CA ALA A 23 -2.09 6.84 -14.95
C ALA A 23 -2.84 8.04 -15.55
N LEU A 24 -3.36 8.93 -14.71
CA LEU A 24 -4.05 10.14 -15.16
C LEU A 24 -3.13 11.07 -15.95
N SER A 25 -1.92 11.29 -15.51
CA SER A 25 -0.93 12.07 -16.24
C SER A 25 -0.68 11.50 -17.64
N THR A 26 -0.54 10.17 -17.74
CA THR A 26 -0.25 9.49 -19.02
C THR A 26 -1.42 9.54 -19.99
N ILE A 27 -2.65 9.36 -19.50
CA ILE A 27 -3.86 9.33 -20.33
C ILE A 27 -4.18 10.74 -20.86
N THR A 28 -4.08 11.76 -20.02
CA THR A 28 -4.47 13.12 -20.38
C THR A 28 -3.51 13.77 -21.35
N SER A 29 -2.22 13.47 -21.30
CA SER A 29 -1.25 13.96 -22.27
C SER A 29 -1.54 13.42 -23.69
N ARG A 30 -2.24 12.28 -23.81
CA ARG A 30 -2.62 11.67 -25.10
C ARG A 30 -3.96 12.14 -25.66
N SER A 31 -4.93 12.48 -24.79
CA SER A 31 -6.32 12.66 -25.23
C SER A 31 -6.84 14.10 -25.19
N ARG A 32 -6.27 14.99 -24.39
CA ARG A 32 -6.81 16.35 -24.20
C ARG A 32 -5.97 17.49 -24.81
N GLY A 33 -4.75 17.22 -25.21
CA GLY A 33 -3.85 18.28 -25.68
C GLY A 33 -3.41 19.29 -24.59
N SER A 34 -3.97 19.20 -23.38
CA SER A 34 -3.61 20.01 -22.22
C SER A 34 -3.19 19.12 -21.05
N GLN A 35 -2.15 19.54 -20.34
CA GLN A 35 -1.61 18.84 -19.19
C GLN A 35 -2.52 19.04 -17.97
N LEU A 36 -2.91 17.94 -17.28
CA LEU A 36 -3.55 18.03 -15.97
C LEU A 36 -2.52 18.46 -14.91
N LYS A 37 -2.97 19.30 -14.00
CA LYS A 37 -2.27 19.64 -12.76
C LYS A 37 -2.77 18.71 -11.65
N ILE A 38 -1.93 17.77 -11.25
CA ILE A 38 -2.26 16.76 -10.23
C ILE A 38 -1.39 17.01 -9.02
N CYS A 39 -2.01 17.27 -7.88
CA CYS A 39 -1.30 17.33 -6.59
C CYS A 39 -1.51 16.01 -5.85
N LEU A 40 -0.42 15.34 -5.49
CA LEU A 40 -0.41 14.10 -4.71
C LEU A 40 0.14 14.40 -3.31
N LEU A 41 -0.74 14.45 -2.31
CA LEU A 41 -0.37 14.69 -0.92
C LEU A 41 -0.04 13.37 -0.22
N GLU A 42 1.05 13.36 0.53
CA GLU A 42 1.43 12.25 1.39
C GLU A 42 1.97 12.78 2.72
N ARG A 43 1.50 12.23 3.84
CA ARG A 43 1.94 12.67 5.18
C ARG A 43 3.41 12.40 5.48
N SER A 44 3.95 11.32 4.88
CA SER A 44 5.36 10.94 5.01
C SER A 44 5.86 10.30 3.73
N LEU A 45 6.88 10.90 3.12
CA LEU A 45 7.57 10.36 1.96
C LEU A 45 8.72 9.40 2.33
N ALA A 46 8.98 9.18 3.62
CA ALA A 46 9.91 8.15 4.07
C ALA A 46 9.44 6.76 3.61
N GLU A 47 10.37 5.83 3.48
CA GLU A 47 10.06 4.44 3.17
C GLU A 47 9.17 3.84 4.26
N PRO A 48 7.94 3.36 3.92
CA PRO A 48 7.06 2.82 4.94
C PRO A 48 7.53 1.44 5.39
N ASP A 49 7.57 1.24 6.70
CA ASP A 49 7.86 -0.04 7.32
C ASP A 49 6.54 -0.77 7.63
N ARG A 50 6.13 -1.67 6.73
CA ARG A 50 4.91 -2.47 6.87
C ARG A 50 5.18 -3.93 6.57
N ILE A 51 4.50 -4.81 7.31
CA ILE A 51 4.63 -6.27 7.19
C ILE A 51 3.57 -6.92 6.28
N VAL A 52 2.70 -6.13 5.68
CA VAL A 52 1.62 -6.62 4.80
C VAL A 52 1.63 -5.87 3.47
N GLY A 53 1.02 -6.49 2.44
CA GLY A 53 1.02 -5.94 1.09
C GLY A 53 2.35 -6.14 0.36
N GLU A 54 3.01 -7.26 0.61
CA GLU A 54 4.32 -7.63 0.08
C GLU A 54 4.25 -8.69 -1.03
N LEU A 55 3.05 -9.12 -1.40
CA LEU A 55 2.84 -10.08 -2.49
C LEU A 55 1.78 -9.56 -3.44
N LEU A 56 2.19 -9.33 -4.69
CA LEU A 56 1.34 -8.91 -5.78
C LEU A 56 0.98 -10.11 -6.65
N GLN A 57 -0.30 -10.41 -6.74
CA GLN A 57 -0.87 -11.47 -7.56
C GLN A 57 -0.66 -11.19 -9.06
N PRO A 58 -0.73 -12.20 -9.96
CA PRO A 58 -0.55 -12.00 -11.40
C PRO A 58 -1.42 -10.91 -12.00
N GLY A 59 -2.69 -10.80 -11.55
CA GLY A 59 -3.59 -9.74 -12.01
C GLY A 59 -3.09 -8.33 -11.69
N GLY A 60 -2.55 -8.12 -10.48
CA GLY A 60 -1.93 -6.86 -10.07
C GLY A 60 -0.66 -6.55 -10.86
N TYR A 61 0.18 -7.54 -11.10
CA TYR A 61 1.39 -7.39 -11.91
C TYR A 61 1.06 -7.02 -13.36
N LYS A 62 0.08 -7.68 -13.97
CA LYS A 62 -0.44 -7.33 -15.31
C LYS A 62 -1.01 -5.91 -15.35
N ALA A 63 -1.74 -5.50 -14.31
CA ALA A 63 -2.29 -4.16 -14.21
C ALA A 63 -1.18 -3.09 -14.16
N LEU A 64 -0.13 -3.29 -13.37
CA LEU A 64 1.03 -2.39 -13.35
C LEU A 64 1.71 -2.29 -14.72
N LYS A 65 1.91 -3.42 -15.41
CA LYS A 65 2.47 -3.42 -16.78
C LYS A 65 1.62 -2.61 -17.74
N LYS A 66 0.28 -2.78 -17.72
CA LYS A 66 -0.66 -2.01 -18.54
C LYS A 66 -0.60 -0.50 -18.27
N LEU A 67 -0.34 -0.10 -17.03
CA LEU A 67 -0.18 1.30 -16.63
C LEU A 67 1.23 1.87 -16.92
N GLY A 68 2.15 1.07 -17.52
CA GLY A 68 3.53 1.49 -17.76
C GLY A 68 4.39 1.58 -16.49
N MET A 69 3.97 0.88 -15.43
CA MET A 69 4.62 0.88 -14.11
C MET A 69 5.24 -0.47 -13.73
N GLY A 70 5.34 -1.42 -14.68
CA GLY A 70 5.92 -2.74 -14.42
C GLY A 70 7.36 -2.69 -13.89
N ASN A 71 8.12 -1.70 -14.33
CA ASN A 71 9.49 -1.46 -13.87
C ASN A 71 9.60 -0.98 -12.41
N CYS A 72 8.50 -0.66 -11.75
CA CYS A 72 8.50 -0.39 -10.30
C CYS A 72 8.80 -1.64 -9.45
N LEU A 73 8.82 -2.81 -10.08
CA LEU A 73 9.19 -4.09 -9.45
C LEU A 73 10.63 -4.53 -9.80
N GLU A 74 11.37 -3.70 -10.53
CA GLU A 74 12.77 -3.93 -10.89
C GLU A 74 13.70 -3.15 -9.94
N GLY A 75 14.85 -3.75 -9.60
CA GLY A 75 15.85 -3.09 -8.73
C GLY A 75 15.43 -2.91 -7.26
N ILE A 76 14.34 -3.54 -6.83
CA ILE A 76 13.85 -3.53 -5.44
C ILE A 76 13.99 -4.88 -4.75
N ASP A 77 14.77 -5.79 -5.34
CA ASP A 77 14.98 -7.16 -4.85
C ASP A 77 13.68 -7.99 -4.85
N ALA A 78 12.75 -7.68 -5.76
CA ALA A 78 11.49 -8.40 -5.88
C ALA A 78 11.69 -9.79 -6.50
N VAL A 79 11.07 -10.80 -5.90
CA VAL A 79 11.16 -12.19 -6.34
C VAL A 79 9.88 -12.65 -7.04
N PRO A 80 9.95 -13.51 -8.08
CA PRO A 80 8.77 -14.07 -8.71
C PRO A 80 8.05 -15.04 -7.79
N THR A 81 6.71 -15.08 -7.89
CA THR A 81 5.87 -16.03 -7.17
C THR A 81 4.95 -16.72 -8.16
N TYR A 82 4.85 -18.06 -8.08
CA TYR A 82 4.15 -18.88 -9.10
C TYR A 82 2.88 -19.56 -8.56
N GLY A 83 2.52 -19.33 -7.31
CA GLY A 83 1.32 -19.95 -6.72
C GLY A 83 1.41 -20.03 -5.21
N TYR A 84 0.67 -21.00 -4.69
CA TYR A 84 0.59 -21.28 -3.26
C TYR A 84 0.89 -22.75 -2.95
N CYS A 85 1.39 -22.95 -1.74
CA CYS A 85 1.51 -24.23 -1.07
C CYS A 85 0.62 -24.17 0.19
N VAL A 86 -0.40 -24.99 0.28
CA VAL A 86 -1.25 -25.09 1.46
C VAL A 86 -0.88 -26.34 2.23
N ILE A 87 -0.66 -26.21 3.54
CA ILE A 87 -0.28 -27.30 4.44
C ILE A 87 -1.38 -27.44 5.51
N GLU A 88 -1.94 -28.64 5.66
CA GLU A 88 -2.87 -28.97 6.72
C GLU A 88 -2.60 -30.40 7.22
N SER A 89 -2.45 -30.57 8.54
CA SER A 89 -2.26 -31.87 9.19
C SER A 89 -1.15 -32.76 8.59
N GLY A 90 -0.09 -32.12 8.05
CA GLY A 90 1.02 -32.80 7.37
C GLY A 90 0.81 -33.05 5.88
N GLU A 91 -0.38 -32.86 5.36
CA GLU A 91 -0.67 -32.91 3.93
C GLU A 91 -0.29 -31.60 3.26
N THR A 92 0.20 -31.67 2.03
CA THR A 92 0.62 -30.51 1.25
C THR A 92 -0.11 -30.47 -0.10
N VAL A 93 -0.74 -29.33 -0.39
CA VAL A 93 -1.45 -29.09 -1.64
C VAL A 93 -0.74 -27.96 -2.41
N HIS A 94 -0.35 -28.23 -3.64
CA HIS A 94 0.22 -27.24 -4.57
C HIS A 94 -0.90 -26.60 -5.38
N ILE A 95 -0.97 -25.28 -5.38
CA ILE A 95 -1.92 -24.47 -6.14
C ILE A 95 -1.14 -23.50 -7.01
N PRO A 96 -0.75 -23.90 -8.23
CA PRO A 96 -0.02 -23.02 -9.14
C PRO A 96 -0.94 -21.91 -9.66
N TYR A 97 -0.37 -20.77 -10.05
CA TYR A 97 -1.11 -19.80 -10.84
C TYR A 97 -1.41 -20.38 -12.23
N PRO A 98 -2.58 -20.06 -12.82
CA PRO A 98 -2.96 -20.59 -14.13
C PRO A 98 -1.99 -20.12 -15.23
N ASP A 99 -1.87 -20.90 -16.29
CA ASP A 99 -1.14 -20.58 -17.52
C ASP A 99 0.33 -20.16 -17.31
N GLY A 100 0.97 -20.61 -16.22
CA GLY A 100 2.34 -20.24 -15.89
C GLY A 100 2.52 -18.76 -15.56
N GLU A 101 1.46 -18.07 -15.19
CA GLU A 101 1.52 -16.68 -14.78
C GLU A 101 2.35 -16.50 -13.52
N GLU A 102 2.88 -15.29 -13.36
CA GLU A 102 3.67 -14.95 -12.20
C GLU A 102 3.15 -13.72 -11.45
N GLY A 103 3.23 -13.80 -10.13
CA GLY A 103 3.16 -12.66 -9.24
C GLY A 103 4.55 -12.13 -8.90
N ARG A 104 4.60 -11.19 -7.98
CA ARG A 104 5.84 -10.64 -7.39
C ARG A 104 5.66 -10.47 -5.90
N SER A 105 6.66 -10.87 -5.14
CA SER A 105 6.75 -10.51 -3.72
C SER A 105 8.00 -9.66 -3.48
N PHE A 106 7.92 -8.78 -2.49
CA PHE A 106 8.89 -7.71 -2.28
C PHE A 106 8.75 -7.11 -0.88
N HIS A 107 9.76 -6.35 -0.45
CA HIS A 107 9.61 -5.44 0.68
C HIS A 107 8.63 -4.31 0.34
N HIS A 108 7.54 -4.18 1.10
CA HIS A 108 6.47 -3.20 0.86
C HIS A 108 6.99 -1.78 0.67
N GLY A 109 7.90 -1.34 1.55
CA GLY A 109 8.44 0.02 1.50
C GLY A 109 9.18 0.33 0.21
N ARG A 110 10.03 -0.59 -0.26
CA ARG A 110 10.76 -0.44 -1.52
C ARG A 110 9.82 -0.29 -2.71
N PHE A 111 8.76 -1.10 -2.74
CA PHE A 111 7.73 -1.02 -3.79
C PHE A 111 6.99 0.32 -3.76
N ILE A 112 6.58 0.81 -2.58
CA ILE A 112 5.94 2.12 -2.45
C ILE A 112 6.87 3.24 -2.91
N GLN A 113 8.16 3.20 -2.58
CA GLN A 113 9.12 4.20 -3.05
C GLN A 113 9.29 4.18 -4.57
N ALA A 114 9.31 3.00 -5.19
CA ALA A 114 9.36 2.88 -6.64
C ALA A 114 8.12 3.49 -7.32
N LEU A 115 6.92 3.22 -6.79
CA LEU A 115 5.66 3.81 -7.27
C LEU A 115 5.65 5.34 -7.12
N ARG A 116 6.07 5.86 -5.97
CA ARG A 116 6.19 7.31 -5.70
C ARG A 116 7.20 7.96 -6.65
N GLY A 117 8.34 7.33 -6.87
CA GLY A 117 9.35 7.77 -7.83
C GLY A 117 8.78 7.90 -9.24
N LYS A 118 8.01 6.91 -9.67
CA LYS A 118 7.33 6.90 -10.97
C LYS A 118 6.27 8.00 -11.09
N ALA A 119 5.46 8.20 -10.03
CA ALA A 119 4.48 9.28 -9.98
C ALA A 119 5.14 10.66 -10.02
N LYS A 120 6.24 10.85 -9.28
CA LYS A 120 6.99 12.12 -9.24
C LYS A 120 7.61 12.49 -10.59
N GLN A 121 7.97 11.50 -11.40
CA GLN A 121 8.51 11.71 -12.76
C GLN A 121 7.42 11.98 -13.80
N ALA A 122 6.14 11.74 -13.48
CA ALA A 122 5.04 11.94 -14.40
C ALA A 122 4.75 13.43 -14.60
N VAL A 123 4.56 13.84 -15.86
CA VAL A 123 4.38 15.25 -16.21
C VAL A 123 3.06 15.77 -15.62
N GLY A 124 3.11 16.94 -14.98
CA GLY A 124 1.94 17.55 -14.34
C GLY A 124 1.59 17.00 -12.95
N VAL A 125 2.40 16.08 -12.39
CA VAL A 125 2.22 15.56 -11.03
C VAL A 125 3.19 16.27 -10.08
N ASP A 126 2.64 16.91 -9.05
CA ASP A 126 3.37 17.47 -7.92
C ASP A 126 3.16 16.61 -6.67
N VAL A 127 4.24 16.03 -6.15
CA VAL A 127 4.21 15.18 -4.95
C VAL A 127 4.64 16.00 -3.75
N VAL A 128 3.72 16.22 -2.82
CA VAL A 128 3.90 17.12 -1.68
C VAL A 128 3.84 16.34 -0.37
N GLU A 129 4.89 16.49 0.47
CA GLU A 129 4.88 15.93 1.82
C GLU A 129 4.09 16.83 2.75
N ALA A 130 2.83 16.45 3.00
CA ALA A 130 1.90 17.20 3.84
C ALA A 130 0.85 16.28 4.48
N SER A 131 0.47 16.58 5.71
CA SER A 131 -0.60 15.90 6.43
C SER A 131 -1.93 16.60 6.16
N ALA A 132 -2.80 15.95 5.38
CA ALA A 132 -4.15 16.39 5.13
C ALA A 132 -5.01 16.22 6.39
N GLY A 133 -5.71 17.26 6.80
CA GLY A 133 -6.46 17.28 8.07
C GLY A 133 -7.95 17.54 7.94
N GLU A 134 -8.38 18.34 6.96
CA GLU A 134 -9.76 18.81 6.86
C GLU A 134 -10.15 19.01 5.38
N LEU A 135 -11.30 18.47 4.97
CA LEU A 135 -11.89 18.76 3.67
C LEU A 135 -12.52 20.16 3.66
N ILE A 136 -12.38 20.85 2.56
CA ILE A 136 -13.00 22.17 2.35
C ILE A 136 -14.21 22.00 1.45
N GLU A 137 -15.37 22.39 1.93
CA GLU A 137 -16.62 22.35 1.18
C GLU A 137 -16.99 23.76 0.69
N CYS A 138 -17.55 23.82 -0.50
CA CYS A 138 -18.19 25.01 -1.02
C CYS A 138 -19.46 25.31 -0.23
N GLU A 139 -19.59 26.52 0.32
CA GLU A 139 -20.73 26.92 1.16
C GLU A 139 -22.07 26.80 0.41
N TYR A 140 -22.06 27.03 -0.89
CA TYR A 140 -23.27 27.02 -1.74
C TYR A 140 -23.63 25.64 -2.25
N THR A 141 -22.64 24.89 -2.78
CA THR A 141 -22.90 23.63 -3.48
C THR A 141 -22.69 22.39 -2.61
N LYS A 142 -22.09 22.56 -1.44
CA LYS A 142 -21.66 21.47 -0.53
C LYS A 142 -20.68 20.48 -1.16
N ARG A 143 -20.13 20.81 -2.31
CA ARG A 143 -19.08 19.97 -2.94
C ARG A 143 -17.75 20.20 -2.24
N VAL A 144 -16.98 19.15 -2.10
CA VAL A 144 -15.59 19.24 -1.66
C VAL A 144 -14.76 19.90 -2.78
N ILE A 145 -14.09 21.00 -2.46
CA ILE A 145 -13.30 21.82 -3.37
C ILE A 145 -11.82 21.87 -3.01
N GLY A 146 -11.41 21.15 -1.97
CA GLY A 146 -10.01 21.14 -1.54
C GLY A 146 -9.80 20.53 -0.17
N VAL A 147 -8.59 20.71 0.35
CA VAL A 147 -8.18 20.25 1.69
C VAL A 147 -7.28 21.27 2.38
N ARG A 148 -7.39 21.34 3.70
CA ARG A 148 -6.39 21.98 4.56
C ARG A 148 -5.35 20.95 4.95
N ALA A 149 -4.08 21.22 4.69
CA ALA A 149 -2.97 20.33 5.00
C ALA A 149 -1.81 21.11 5.62
N THR A 150 -1.01 20.44 6.44
CA THR A 150 0.21 21.00 7.02
C THR A 150 1.41 20.35 6.35
N ARG A 151 2.25 21.14 5.67
CA ARG A 151 3.50 20.63 5.09
C ARG A 151 4.44 20.16 6.20
N LYS A 152 5.27 19.18 5.88
CA LYS A 152 6.32 18.75 6.81
C LYS A 152 7.24 19.92 7.17
N GLY A 153 7.42 20.14 8.47
CA GLY A 153 8.23 21.24 9.01
C GLY A 153 7.55 22.61 9.02
N ALA A 154 6.29 22.72 8.58
CA ALA A 154 5.52 23.95 8.69
C ALA A 154 4.62 23.94 9.94
N GLU A 155 4.41 25.11 10.55
CA GLU A 155 3.51 25.28 11.71
C GLU A 155 2.07 25.59 11.29
N HIS A 156 1.89 26.12 10.08
CA HIS A 156 0.60 26.59 9.60
C HIS A 156 -0.01 25.67 8.56
N LYS A 157 -1.35 25.56 8.59
CA LYS A 157 -2.11 24.85 7.57
C LYS A 157 -2.15 25.70 6.28
N GLU A 158 -1.88 25.04 5.17
CA GLU A 158 -2.06 25.57 3.82
C GLU A 158 -3.35 25.01 3.20
N VAL A 159 -3.87 25.70 2.21
CA VAL A 159 -5.05 25.28 1.47
C VAL A 159 -4.63 24.81 0.08
N PHE A 160 -5.09 23.60 -0.26
CA PHE A 160 -4.92 23.00 -1.59
C PHE A 160 -6.32 22.88 -2.22
N TYR A 161 -6.59 23.66 -3.26
CA TYR A 161 -7.85 23.59 -4.00
C TYR A 161 -7.72 22.66 -5.22
N ALA A 162 -8.85 22.00 -5.58
CA ALA A 162 -8.93 21.19 -6.78
C ALA A 162 -10.39 21.07 -7.28
N ASP A 163 -10.54 20.80 -8.57
CA ASP A 163 -11.85 20.49 -9.16
C ASP A 163 -12.36 19.12 -8.71
N LEU A 164 -11.41 18.17 -8.48
CA LEU A 164 -11.70 16.82 -7.95
C LEU A 164 -10.74 16.47 -6.82
N VAL A 165 -11.28 16.02 -5.69
CA VAL A 165 -10.51 15.50 -4.57
C VAL A 165 -10.70 13.99 -4.46
N VAL A 166 -9.60 13.23 -4.49
CA VAL A 166 -9.59 11.77 -4.38
C VAL A 166 -8.95 11.36 -3.06
N ILE A 167 -9.67 10.59 -2.25
CA ILE A 167 -9.18 10.05 -0.98
C ILE A 167 -8.62 8.64 -1.23
N ALA A 168 -7.30 8.50 -1.09
CA ALA A 168 -6.54 7.26 -1.29
C ALA A 168 -5.58 6.97 -0.12
N ASP A 169 -5.94 7.43 1.08
CA ASP A 169 -5.13 7.43 2.31
C ASP A 169 -5.13 6.08 3.07
N GLY A 170 -5.76 5.05 2.50
CA GLY A 170 -5.64 3.67 2.94
C GLY A 170 -6.56 3.26 4.10
N CYS A 171 -6.19 2.17 4.78
CA CYS A 171 -7.02 1.53 5.80
C CYS A 171 -7.21 2.38 7.06
N PHE A 172 -6.27 3.26 7.37
CA PHE A 172 -6.34 4.21 8.50
C PHE A 172 -6.80 5.60 8.08
N SER A 173 -7.71 5.67 7.09
CA SER A 173 -8.25 6.93 6.57
C SER A 173 -8.92 7.77 7.66
N ASN A 174 -8.47 9.02 7.80
CA ASN A 174 -9.12 10.00 8.65
C ASN A 174 -10.38 10.61 7.99
N PHE A 175 -10.53 10.42 6.68
CA PHE A 175 -11.63 11.00 5.90
C PHE A 175 -12.80 10.04 5.67
N ARG A 176 -12.69 8.77 6.11
CA ARG A 176 -13.72 7.75 5.87
C ARG A 176 -15.10 8.19 6.30
N SER A 177 -15.23 8.71 7.53
CA SER A 177 -16.52 9.18 8.04
C SER A 177 -17.02 10.43 7.32
N ALA A 178 -16.14 11.35 6.92
CA ALA A 178 -16.52 12.52 6.16
C ALA A 178 -17.05 12.18 4.78
N VAL A 179 -16.43 11.18 4.09
CA VAL A 179 -16.81 10.76 2.74
C VAL A 179 -18.04 9.85 2.75
N MET A 180 -18.10 8.90 3.69
CA MET A 180 -19.14 7.85 3.72
C MET A 180 -20.32 8.20 4.62
N GLY A 181 -20.20 9.25 5.45
CA GLY A 181 -21.25 9.67 6.38
C GLY A 181 -21.70 8.53 7.30
N ALA A 182 -23.02 8.40 7.50
CA ALA A 182 -23.61 7.36 8.33
C ALA A 182 -23.38 5.93 7.83
N SER A 183 -23.01 5.76 6.53
CA SER A 183 -22.70 4.47 5.93
C SER A 183 -21.26 4.01 6.18
N ALA A 184 -20.44 4.81 6.90
CA ALA A 184 -19.06 4.44 7.19
C ALA A 184 -19.02 3.16 8.07
N PRO A 185 -18.38 2.07 7.60
CA PRO A 185 -18.32 0.84 8.37
C PRO A 185 -17.48 1.03 9.64
N LYS A 186 -17.96 0.49 10.76
CA LYS A 186 -17.18 0.41 11.98
C LYS A 186 -16.25 -0.80 11.88
N SER A 187 -14.95 -0.58 11.97
CA SER A 187 -13.98 -1.67 12.02
C SER A 187 -14.01 -2.37 13.37
N ILE A 188 -13.91 -3.71 13.36
CA ILE A 188 -13.76 -4.54 14.55
C ILE A 188 -12.52 -5.39 14.34
N THR A 189 -11.53 -5.27 15.23
CA THR A 189 -10.35 -6.12 15.22
C THR A 189 -10.70 -7.49 15.78
N LYS A 190 -10.53 -8.55 14.98
CA LYS A 190 -10.79 -9.95 15.38
C LYS A 190 -9.51 -10.72 15.69
N SER A 191 -8.42 -10.34 15.04
CA SER A 191 -7.10 -10.95 15.20
C SER A 191 -6.01 -9.96 14.80
N HIS A 192 -4.76 -10.33 15.08
CA HIS A 192 -3.58 -9.55 14.76
C HIS A 192 -2.58 -10.43 14.01
N PHE A 193 -1.91 -9.90 13.01
CA PHE A 193 -0.73 -10.54 12.46
C PHE A 193 0.51 -10.16 13.28
N VAL A 194 1.22 -11.18 13.75
CA VAL A 194 2.58 -11.04 14.27
C VAL A 194 3.54 -11.48 13.17
N GLY A 195 4.44 -10.60 12.77
CA GLY A 195 5.33 -10.83 11.65
C GLY A 195 6.80 -10.76 12.00
N ALA A 196 7.61 -11.58 11.30
CA ALA A 196 9.06 -11.53 11.33
C ALA A 196 9.64 -11.74 9.93
N VAL A 197 10.93 -11.45 9.76
CA VAL A 197 11.71 -11.84 8.59
C VAL A 197 12.64 -12.96 9.00
N LEU A 198 12.64 -14.05 8.23
CA LEU A 198 13.54 -15.17 8.36
C LEU A 198 14.58 -15.08 7.23
N GLU A 199 15.85 -15.20 7.59
CA GLU A 199 16.95 -15.21 6.62
C GLU A 199 17.17 -16.63 6.10
N ASP A 200 17.36 -16.78 4.80
CA ASP A 200 17.62 -18.05 4.09
C ASP A 200 16.66 -19.19 4.45
N ALA A 201 15.39 -18.87 4.73
CA ALA A 201 14.39 -19.88 5.05
C ALA A 201 14.03 -20.71 3.83
N ARG A 202 13.96 -22.03 4.01
CA ARG A 202 13.53 -22.97 2.97
C ARG A 202 12.03 -23.16 3.02
N LEU A 203 11.33 -22.69 1.99
CA LEU A 203 9.90 -22.96 1.82
C LEU A 203 9.67 -24.37 1.24
N PRO A 204 8.54 -25.01 1.56
CA PRO A 204 8.17 -26.35 1.03
C PRO A 204 8.19 -26.41 -0.50
N ILE A 205 7.67 -25.37 -1.14
CA ILE A 205 7.77 -25.19 -2.60
C ILE A 205 8.45 -23.82 -2.85
N PRO A 206 9.62 -23.80 -3.50
CA PRO A 206 10.33 -22.55 -3.77
C PRO A 206 9.47 -21.57 -4.60
N LYS A 207 9.58 -20.28 -4.29
CA LYS A 207 8.85 -19.21 -5.00
C LYS A 207 7.32 -19.36 -4.97
N HIS A 208 6.79 -19.93 -3.90
CA HIS A 208 5.35 -20.04 -3.63
C HIS A 208 5.02 -19.46 -2.27
N GLY A 209 3.87 -18.81 -2.17
CA GLY A 209 3.33 -18.43 -0.87
C GLY A 209 2.89 -19.68 -0.11
N THR A 210 3.38 -19.89 1.10
CA THR A 210 2.99 -21.03 1.95
C THR A 210 1.94 -20.59 2.96
N VAL A 211 0.84 -21.34 3.04
CA VAL A 211 -0.24 -21.15 4.00
C VAL A 211 -0.34 -22.42 4.85
N ALA A 212 0.10 -22.37 6.10
CA ALA A 212 -0.04 -23.48 7.02
C ALA A 212 -1.31 -23.28 7.88
N LEU A 213 -2.26 -24.19 7.74
CA LEU A 213 -3.49 -24.22 8.53
C LEU A 213 -3.24 -25.04 9.80
N THR A 214 -3.31 -24.35 10.94
CA THR A 214 -2.98 -24.93 12.24
C THR A 214 -4.26 -25.12 13.07
N LYS A 215 -4.52 -26.35 13.48
CA LYS A 215 -5.73 -26.67 14.26
C LYS A 215 -5.77 -25.88 15.57
N GLY A 216 -6.85 -25.13 15.79
CA GLY A 216 -7.05 -24.33 17.00
C GLY A 216 -6.38 -22.95 17.00
N PHE A 217 -5.57 -22.63 15.99
CA PHE A 217 -4.88 -21.35 15.80
C PHE A 217 -5.26 -20.73 14.48
N GLY A 218 -4.85 -19.48 14.25
CA GLY A 218 -4.96 -18.85 12.96
C GLY A 218 -3.91 -19.40 11.97
N PRO A 219 -4.04 -19.07 10.67
CA PRO A 219 -3.07 -19.49 9.67
C PRO A 219 -1.70 -18.86 9.90
N VAL A 220 -0.65 -19.59 9.50
CA VAL A 220 0.71 -19.08 9.38
C VAL A 220 1.00 -18.91 7.89
N LEU A 221 1.36 -17.69 7.50
CA LEU A 221 1.73 -17.36 6.14
C LEU A 221 3.24 -17.21 6.04
N MET A 222 3.84 -17.79 5.00
CA MET A 222 5.27 -17.63 4.72
C MET A 222 5.44 -17.38 3.22
N TYR A 223 6.23 -16.39 2.87
CA TYR A 223 6.56 -16.07 1.46
C TYR A 223 7.86 -15.29 1.38
N GLN A 224 8.64 -15.59 0.37
CA GLN A 224 9.90 -14.91 0.11
C GLN A 224 9.61 -13.46 -0.32
N ILE A 225 10.33 -12.47 0.23
CA ILE A 225 10.19 -11.04 -0.09
C ILE A 225 11.45 -10.41 -0.66
N ALA A 226 12.56 -11.16 -0.65
CA ALA A 226 13.83 -10.83 -1.28
C ALA A 226 14.61 -12.13 -1.50
N GLU A 227 15.80 -12.08 -2.08
CA GLU A 227 16.62 -13.28 -2.35
C GLU A 227 16.86 -14.12 -1.09
N HIS A 228 17.16 -13.45 0.03
CA HIS A 228 17.48 -14.07 1.31
C HIS A 228 16.38 -13.89 2.38
N ASP A 229 15.40 -13.04 2.14
CA ASP A 229 14.39 -12.67 3.13
C ASP A 229 13.06 -13.39 2.88
N THR A 230 12.58 -14.06 3.91
CA THR A 230 11.25 -14.70 3.92
C THR A 230 10.40 -14.08 5.02
N ARG A 231 9.24 -13.56 4.65
CA ARG A 231 8.22 -13.09 5.60
C ARG A 231 7.50 -14.27 6.22
N ILE A 232 7.38 -14.26 7.55
CA ILE A 232 6.41 -15.08 8.28
C ILE A 232 5.39 -14.16 8.93
N LEU A 233 4.10 -14.51 8.79
CA LEU A 233 2.97 -13.86 9.47
C LEU A 233 2.16 -14.91 10.20
N ILE A 234 1.90 -14.67 11.47
CA ILE A 234 1.11 -15.56 12.34
C ILE A 234 -0.15 -14.82 12.73
N ASP A 235 -1.32 -15.37 12.41
CA ASP A 235 -2.61 -14.83 12.83
C ASP A 235 -2.90 -15.22 14.29
N VAL A 236 -2.96 -14.22 15.16
CA VAL A 236 -3.20 -14.36 16.60
C VAL A 236 -4.54 -13.75 16.95
N LYS A 237 -5.46 -14.56 17.48
CA LYS A 237 -6.80 -14.10 17.88
C LYS A 237 -6.74 -13.12 19.05
N THR A 238 -7.71 -12.21 19.08
CA THR A 238 -7.92 -11.29 20.21
C THR A 238 -8.59 -12.03 21.37
N PRO A 239 -8.19 -11.78 22.67
CA PRO A 239 -7.12 -10.89 23.11
C PRO A 239 -5.72 -11.45 22.85
N LEU A 240 -4.75 -10.58 22.64
CA LEU A 240 -3.35 -11.01 22.55
C LEU A 240 -2.89 -11.59 23.90
N PRO A 241 -2.01 -12.61 23.89
CA PRO A 241 -1.38 -13.09 25.10
C PRO A 241 -0.65 -11.96 25.84
N SER A 242 -0.84 -11.88 27.17
CA SER A 242 -0.28 -10.80 28.01
C SER A 242 1.24 -10.79 28.07
N ASP A 243 1.87 -11.91 27.75
CA ASP A 243 3.31 -12.16 27.73
C ASP A 243 3.94 -12.01 26.34
N LEU A 244 3.12 -11.70 25.33
CA LEU A 244 3.61 -11.45 23.98
C LEU A 244 4.41 -10.13 23.97
N LYS A 245 5.70 -10.22 24.29
CA LYS A 245 6.63 -9.11 24.17
C LYS A 245 7.13 -9.05 22.74
N VAL A 246 6.79 -8.00 22.02
CA VAL A 246 7.41 -7.65 20.74
C VAL A 246 8.81 -7.12 21.05
N THR A 247 9.79 -7.99 21.11
CA THR A 247 11.20 -7.63 21.35
C THR A 247 11.99 -7.87 20.06
N SER A 248 12.83 -6.92 19.69
CA SER A 248 13.88 -7.16 18.70
C SER A 248 14.92 -8.12 19.34
N TYR A 249 15.12 -9.28 18.72
CA TYR A 249 16.19 -10.20 19.11
C TYR A 249 17.22 -10.21 17.97
N ASN A 250 18.46 -9.82 18.26
CA ASN A 250 19.59 -9.76 17.31
C ASN A 250 19.23 -9.09 15.96
N ASP A 251 18.82 -7.81 16.00
CA ASP A 251 18.42 -7.00 14.82
C ASP A 251 17.25 -7.55 13.99
N LYS A 252 16.61 -8.63 14.41
CA LYS A 252 15.38 -9.14 13.77
C LYS A 252 14.18 -8.38 14.30
N LYS A 253 13.50 -7.66 13.42
CA LYS A 253 12.30 -6.88 13.78
C LYS A 253 11.08 -7.79 13.80
N PHE A 254 10.40 -7.85 14.95
CA PHE A 254 9.05 -8.41 15.06
C PHE A 254 8.04 -7.28 14.92
N TYR A 255 7.01 -7.51 14.15
CA TYR A 255 5.97 -6.52 13.87
C TYR A 255 4.63 -7.02 14.37
N LEU A 256 3.86 -6.12 14.99
CA LEU A 256 2.47 -6.35 15.33
C LEU A 256 1.61 -5.49 14.39
N TYR A 257 0.68 -6.12 13.70
CA TYR A 257 -0.25 -5.44 12.80
C TYR A 257 -1.68 -5.82 13.16
N SER A 258 -2.53 -4.83 13.47
CA SER A 258 -3.94 -4.99 13.85
C SER A 258 -4.88 -4.45 12.79
#